data_b7efed162aca6bd32435a6b94ae47202
#
_entry.id   b7efed162aca6bd32435a6b94ae47202
#
_cell.length_a   1.000
_cell.length_b   1.000
_cell.length_c   1.000
_cell.angle_alpha   90.00
_cell.angle_beta   90.00
_cell.angle_gamma   90.00
#
_symmetry.space_group_name_H-M   'P 1'
#
loop_
_entity.id
_entity.type
_entity.pdbx_description
1 polymer ?
#
loop_
_entity_poly.entity_id
_entity_poly.type
_entity_poly.pdbx_seq_one_letter_code
_entity_poly.pdbx_strand_id
1 'polypeptide(L)'
;MLQQYGRDDPKLPVYKMPQLRGWAIAGRLAFLPAIGHHELVVVDTDTWSERARIPVHGQPVFAMARPDGRQVWVNFAHPDNGALQVVDVETLAVIDTLEPGKAVLHLEFTPRGEQVWVSARDSGEVLVYDTQRRTVLARLPADSPSGIFMTARSARIGM
;
A
#
# COMPACT_ATOMS: atom_id res chain seq x y z
N MET A 1 -4.63 22.61 5.96
CA MET A 1 -3.49 22.28 5.08
C MET A 1 -2.58 21.35 5.84
N LEU A 2 -2.22 20.20 5.28
CA LEU A 2 -1.33 19.24 5.92
C LEU A 2 0.06 19.88 6.08
N GLN A 3 0.56 19.92 7.30
CA GLN A 3 1.90 20.40 7.59
C GLN A 3 2.89 19.24 7.44
N GLN A 4 4.09 19.53 6.95
CA GLN A 4 5.15 18.53 6.79
C GLN A 4 4.71 17.27 5.99
N TYR A 5 3.79 17.45 5.05
CA TYR A 5 3.47 16.43 4.08
C TYR A 5 4.44 16.51 2.92
N GLY A 6 5.12 15.42 2.67
CA GLY A 6 6.08 15.32 1.58
C GLY A 6 7.51 15.42 2.08
N ARG A 7 8.37 15.82 1.21
CA ARG A 7 9.81 15.67 1.32
C ARG A 7 10.48 16.88 1.98
N ASP A 8 11.18 16.65 3.09
CA ASP A 8 12.02 17.66 3.74
C ASP A 8 13.45 17.68 3.18
N ASP A 9 13.97 16.55 2.72
CA ASP A 9 15.31 16.48 2.14
C ASP A 9 15.28 16.70 0.61
N PRO A 10 15.86 17.80 0.12
CA PRO A 10 15.92 18.07 -1.31
C PRO A 10 16.79 17.07 -2.10
N LYS A 11 17.59 16.24 -1.43
CA LYS A 11 18.42 15.20 -2.06
C LYS A 11 17.67 13.89 -2.29
N LEU A 12 16.50 13.70 -1.66
CA LEU A 12 15.71 12.52 -1.91
C LEU A 12 15.25 12.50 -3.38
N PRO A 13 15.37 11.36 -4.07
CA PRO A 13 14.94 11.26 -5.46
C PRO A 13 13.46 11.59 -5.56
N VAL A 14 13.11 12.39 -6.55
CA VAL A 14 11.71 12.62 -6.90
C VAL A 14 11.23 11.41 -7.65
N TYR A 15 10.51 10.54 -7.00
CA TYR A 15 9.75 9.52 -7.70
C TYR A 15 8.55 10.19 -8.35
N LYS A 16 8.67 10.46 -9.62
CA LYS A 16 7.49 10.74 -10.44
C LYS A 16 6.70 9.45 -10.55
N MET A 17 5.83 9.25 -9.59
CA MET A 17 4.85 8.19 -9.69
C MET A 17 3.76 8.71 -10.63
N PRO A 18 3.67 8.21 -11.87
CA PRO A 18 2.59 8.60 -12.77
C PRO A 18 1.24 8.03 -12.31
N GLN A 19 1.20 7.45 -11.12
CA GLN A 19 0.08 6.71 -10.61
C GLN A 19 -0.82 7.62 -9.77
N LEU A 20 -2.01 7.81 -10.24
CA LEU A 20 -3.04 8.62 -9.60
C LEU A 20 -3.65 7.99 -8.33
N ARG A 21 -3.16 6.84 -7.86
CA ARG A 21 -3.76 6.07 -6.76
C ARG A 21 -2.73 5.58 -5.74
N GLY A 22 -1.85 6.46 -5.30
CA GLY A 22 -0.94 6.16 -4.19
C GLY A 22 -1.63 6.17 -2.82
N TRP A 23 -2.87 6.66 -2.74
CA TRP A 23 -3.65 6.80 -1.50
C TRP A 23 -4.66 5.69 -1.34
N ALA A 24 -4.91 5.30 -0.09
CA ALA A 24 -6.02 4.42 0.25
C ALA A 24 -7.15 5.20 0.91
N ILE A 25 -8.39 4.83 0.56
CA ILE A 25 -9.59 5.30 1.27
C ILE A 25 -10.21 4.09 1.95
N ALA A 26 -10.36 4.16 3.26
CA ALA A 26 -10.99 3.13 4.09
C ALA A 26 -12.07 3.78 4.97
N GLY A 27 -13.32 3.56 4.63
CA GLY A 27 -14.43 4.29 5.24
C GLY A 27 -14.29 5.79 5.01
N ARG A 28 -14.25 6.56 6.09
CA ARG A 28 -14.04 8.02 6.04
C ARG A 28 -12.58 8.45 6.23
N LEU A 29 -11.64 7.52 6.25
CA LEU A 29 -10.22 7.84 6.42
C LEU A 29 -9.45 7.67 5.12
N ALA A 30 -8.65 8.67 4.78
CA ALA A 30 -7.66 8.63 3.72
C ALA A 30 -6.28 8.39 4.32
N PHE A 31 -5.54 7.43 3.77
CA PHE A 31 -4.17 7.08 4.15
C PHE A 31 -3.24 7.53 3.05
N LEU A 32 -2.40 8.50 3.34
CA LEU A 32 -1.54 9.20 2.38
C LEU A 32 -0.07 8.84 2.66
N PRO A 33 0.62 8.18 1.73
CA PRO A 33 2.06 7.96 1.84
C PRO A 33 2.81 9.29 1.91
N ALA A 34 3.47 9.58 3.03
CA ALA A 34 4.28 10.79 3.20
C ALA A 34 5.69 10.52 2.72
N ILE A 35 5.93 10.78 1.44
CA ILE A 35 7.23 10.55 0.79
C ILE A 35 8.30 11.40 1.47
N GLY A 36 9.35 10.73 1.97
CA GLY A 36 10.45 11.36 2.68
C GLY A 36 10.33 11.34 4.20
N HIS A 37 9.20 10.90 4.76
CA HIS A 37 8.97 10.89 6.19
C HIS A 37 8.76 9.51 6.83
N HIS A 38 8.81 8.42 6.08
CA HIS A 38 8.58 7.05 6.57
C HIS A 38 7.31 6.95 7.44
N GLU A 39 6.23 7.57 6.98
CA GLU A 39 4.94 7.56 7.67
C GLU A 39 3.76 7.59 6.69
N LEU A 40 2.60 7.15 7.17
CA LEU A 40 1.31 7.41 6.53
C LEU A 40 0.62 8.54 7.29
N VAL A 41 0.21 9.59 6.59
CA VAL A 41 -0.67 10.62 7.13
C VAL A 41 -2.10 10.15 6.97
N VAL A 42 -2.85 10.12 8.06
CA VAL A 42 -4.26 9.75 8.06
C VAL A 42 -5.12 11.00 8.15
N VAL A 43 -6.03 11.16 7.20
CA VAL A 43 -6.92 12.32 7.09
C VAL A 43 -8.37 11.85 7.17
N ASP A 44 -9.15 12.54 7.98
CA ASP A 44 -10.60 12.38 8.00
C ASP A 44 -11.20 13.11 6.79
N THR A 45 -11.91 12.39 5.93
CA THR A 45 -12.45 12.93 4.67
C THR A 45 -13.72 13.75 4.84
N ASP A 46 -14.39 13.69 5.99
CA ASP A 46 -15.55 14.52 6.28
C ASP A 46 -15.14 15.93 6.71
N THR A 47 -14.06 16.01 7.50
CA THR A 47 -13.56 17.29 8.06
C THR A 47 -12.32 17.80 7.35
N TRP A 48 -11.67 17.00 6.53
CA TRP A 48 -10.39 17.27 5.88
C TRP A 48 -9.28 17.65 6.87
N SER A 49 -9.34 17.08 8.07
CA SER A 49 -8.33 17.29 9.11
C SER A 49 -7.42 16.08 9.28
N GLU A 50 -6.18 16.34 9.64
CA GLU A 50 -5.23 15.29 10.01
C GLU A 50 -5.73 14.57 11.27
N ARG A 51 -5.81 13.25 11.20
CA ARG A 51 -6.28 12.40 12.28
C ARG A 51 -5.13 11.73 13.04
N ALA A 52 -4.13 11.27 12.29
CA ALA A 52 -2.99 10.56 12.84
C ALA A 52 -1.81 10.56 11.85
N ARG A 53 -0.63 10.22 12.37
CA ARG A 53 0.55 9.83 11.60
C ARG A 53 1.01 8.47 12.07
N ILE A 54 1.15 7.54 11.16
CA ILE A 54 1.53 6.15 11.44
C ILE A 54 2.95 5.95 10.93
N PRO A 55 3.95 5.79 11.82
CA PRO A 55 5.31 5.44 11.42
C PRO A 55 5.33 4.09 10.70
N VAL A 56 6.06 4.00 9.60
CA VAL A 56 6.19 2.79 8.79
C VAL A 56 7.65 2.44 8.52
N HIS A 57 7.90 1.23 8.01
CA HIS A 57 9.22 0.64 7.84
C HIS A 57 10.19 1.48 7.00
N GLY A 58 9.73 2.11 5.95
CA GLY A 58 10.55 2.87 5.01
C GLY A 58 9.75 3.95 4.29
N GLN A 59 10.29 4.49 3.21
CA GLN A 59 9.57 5.47 2.41
C GLN A 59 8.36 4.83 1.73
N PRO A 60 7.13 5.14 2.16
CA PRO A 60 5.94 4.52 1.59
C PRO A 60 5.68 5.04 0.17
N VAL A 61 5.22 4.16 -0.71
CA VAL A 61 4.94 4.47 -2.12
C VAL A 61 3.46 4.35 -2.42
N PHE A 62 2.87 3.18 -2.16
CA PHE A 62 1.46 2.94 -2.32
C PHE A 62 0.84 2.50 -1.01
N ALA A 63 -0.34 3.04 -0.73
CA ALA A 63 -1.26 2.52 0.24
C ALA A 63 -2.50 1.99 -0.49
N MET A 64 -2.96 0.80 -0.17
CA MET A 64 -4.13 0.19 -0.77
C MET A 64 -5.05 -0.38 0.31
N ALA A 65 -6.30 0.09 0.33
CA ALA A 65 -7.29 -0.41 1.27
C ALA A 65 -7.84 -1.76 0.82
N ARG A 66 -7.93 -2.70 1.77
CA ARG A 66 -8.72 -3.91 1.60
C ARG A 66 -10.19 -3.51 1.35
N PRO A 67 -10.93 -4.20 0.45
CA PRO A 67 -12.28 -3.83 0.08
C PRO A 67 -13.29 -3.67 1.22
N ASP A 68 -13.08 -4.33 2.36
CA ASP A 68 -13.92 -4.18 3.55
C ASP A 68 -13.56 -2.95 4.42
N GLY A 69 -12.51 -2.22 4.05
CA GLY A 69 -12.07 -1.01 4.76
C GLY A 69 -11.40 -1.26 6.11
N ARG A 70 -11.05 -2.49 6.47
CA ARG A 70 -10.46 -2.81 7.79
C ARG A 70 -8.94 -2.78 7.81
N GLN A 71 -8.30 -2.93 6.67
CA GLN A 71 -6.86 -2.95 6.55
C GLN A 71 -6.40 -2.06 5.41
N VAL A 72 -5.22 -1.45 5.59
CA VAL A 72 -4.47 -0.78 4.53
C VAL A 72 -3.11 -1.45 4.41
N TRP A 73 -2.77 -1.87 3.20
CA TRP A 73 -1.49 -2.49 2.89
C TRP A 73 -0.60 -1.47 2.19
N VAL A 74 0.67 -1.38 2.60
CA VAL A 74 1.61 -0.37 2.12
C VAL A 74 2.95 -0.99 1.72
N ASN A 75 3.45 -0.63 0.53
CA ASN A 75 4.79 -0.99 0.07
C ASN A 75 5.74 0.22 0.11
N PHE A 76 7.01 -0.03 -0.11
CA PHE A 76 8.08 0.93 0.12
C PHE A 76 8.97 1.13 -1.11
N ALA A 77 9.64 2.29 -1.16
CA ALA A 77 10.68 2.57 -2.12
C ALA A 77 12.00 1.85 -1.73
N HIS A 78 12.89 1.72 -2.70
CA HIS A 78 14.27 1.29 -2.44
C HIS A 78 14.95 2.20 -1.39
N PRO A 79 15.73 1.69 -0.43
CA PRO A 79 16.19 0.29 -0.31
C PRO A 79 15.21 -0.65 0.40
N ASP A 80 14.14 -0.15 1.00
CA ASP A 80 13.22 -0.91 1.86
C ASP A 80 12.12 -1.65 1.07
N ASN A 81 12.25 -1.70 -0.25
CA ASN A 81 11.24 -2.20 -1.17
C ASN A 81 11.08 -3.74 -1.21
N GLY A 82 11.69 -4.45 -0.27
CA GLY A 82 11.44 -5.88 -0.04
C GLY A 82 10.30 -6.14 0.95
N ALA A 83 9.87 -5.12 1.67
CA ALA A 83 8.85 -5.22 2.71
C ALA A 83 7.46 -4.79 2.24
N LEU A 84 6.45 -5.26 2.97
CA LEU A 84 5.05 -4.89 2.83
C LEU A 84 4.45 -4.85 4.23
N GLN A 85 3.85 -3.73 4.62
CA GLN A 85 3.22 -3.59 5.94
C GLN A 85 1.69 -3.56 5.85
N VAL A 86 1.07 -4.08 6.89
CA VAL A 86 -0.37 -4.08 7.06
C VAL A 86 -0.73 -3.17 8.23
N VAL A 87 -1.57 -2.18 7.96
CA VAL A 87 -2.10 -1.26 8.96
C VAL A 87 -3.55 -1.63 9.24
N ASP A 88 -3.90 -1.71 10.51
CA ASP A 88 -5.28 -1.85 10.97
C ASP A 88 -5.95 -0.46 11.00
N VAL A 89 -7.12 -0.35 10.38
CA VAL A 89 -7.81 0.94 10.21
C VAL A 89 -8.49 1.43 11.48
N GLU A 90 -8.87 0.52 12.38
CA GLU A 90 -9.51 0.88 13.64
C GLU A 90 -8.51 1.40 14.67
N THR A 91 -7.39 0.70 14.81
CA THR A 91 -6.34 1.05 15.78
C THR A 91 -5.33 2.05 15.26
N LEU A 92 -5.28 2.28 13.93
CA LEU A 92 -4.29 3.11 13.24
C LEU A 92 -2.85 2.68 13.54
N ALA A 93 -2.62 1.38 13.59
CA ALA A 93 -1.33 0.79 13.93
C ALA A 93 -0.90 -0.24 12.87
N VAL A 94 0.42 -0.36 12.69
CA VAL A 94 1.00 -1.47 11.91
C VAL A 94 0.80 -2.76 12.70
N ILE A 95 0.11 -3.73 12.11
CA ILE A 95 -0.20 -5.04 12.74
C ILE A 95 0.62 -6.19 12.17
N ASP A 96 1.29 -5.98 11.04
CA ASP A 96 2.16 -6.99 10.43
C ASP A 96 3.17 -6.38 9.47
N THR A 97 4.32 -7.05 9.32
CA THR A 97 5.35 -6.74 8.33
C THR A 97 5.72 -8.03 7.60
N LEU A 98 5.48 -8.04 6.30
CA LEU A 98 5.70 -9.19 5.42
C LEU A 98 6.91 -8.93 4.53
N GLU A 99 7.58 -10.00 4.12
CA GLU A 99 8.73 -9.97 3.22
C GLU A 99 8.42 -10.79 1.94
N PRO A 100 7.65 -10.23 1.00
CA PRO A 100 7.30 -10.95 -0.24
C PRO A 100 8.50 -11.33 -1.08
N GLY A 101 9.52 -10.47 -1.13
CA GLY A 101 10.69 -10.65 -1.95
C GLY A 101 11.27 -9.31 -2.39
N LYS A 102 12.17 -9.34 -3.38
CA LYS A 102 12.86 -8.13 -3.84
C LYS A 102 12.00 -7.30 -4.80
N ALA A 103 12.01 -5.99 -4.59
CA ALA A 103 11.29 -5.01 -5.41
C ALA A 103 9.79 -5.27 -5.49
N VAL A 104 9.11 -5.12 -4.36
CA VAL A 104 7.64 -5.14 -4.27
C VAL A 104 7.10 -3.88 -4.90
N LEU A 105 6.61 -3.97 -6.13
CA LEU A 105 6.19 -2.81 -6.90
C LEU A 105 4.70 -2.52 -6.80
N HIS A 106 3.88 -3.55 -6.77
CA HIS A 106 2.43 -3.40 -6.79
C HIS A 106 1.74 -4.49 -6.00
N LEU A 107 0.55 -4.18 -5.51
CA LEU A 107 -0.35 -5.13 -4.89
C LEU A 107 -1.79 -4.83 -5.34
N GLU A 108 -2.62 -5.87 -5.46
CA GLU A 108 -4.02 -5.71 -5.85
C GLU A 108 -4.88 -6.74 -5.13
N PHE A 109 -5.96 -6.27 -4.51
CA PHE A 109 -6.92 -7.15 -3.83
C PHE A 109 -7.90 -7.78 -4.81
N THR A 110 -8.30 -9.02 -4.53
CA THR A 110 -9.50 -9.59 -5.16
C THR A 110 -10.74 -8.75 -4.80
N PRO A 111 -11.82 -8.80 -5.60
CA PRO A 111 -12.97 -7.91 -5.42
C PRO A 111 -13.61 -7.92 -4.03
N ARG A 112 -13.56 -9.06 -3.32
CA ARG A 112 -14.04 -9.18 -1.93
C ARG A 112 -12.95 -9.06 -0.89
N GLY A 113 -11.67 -8.96 -1.31
CA GLY A 113 -10.55 -8.76 -0.42
C GLY A 113 -10.08 -10.00 0.35
N GLU A 114 -10.49 -11.22 -0.07
CA GLU A 114 -10.01 -12.45 0.57
C GLU A 114 -8.53 -12.70 0.28
N GLN A 115 -8.08 -12.27 -0.90
CA GLN A 115 -6.70 -12.41 -1.34
C GLN A 115 -6.13 -11.07 -1.76
N VAL A 116 -4.80 -10.94 -1.67
CA VAL A 116 -4.03 -9.89 -2.30
C VAL A 116 -2.90 -10.50 -3.12
N TRP A 117 -2.74 -10.00 -4.32
CA TRP A 117 -1.71 -10.40 -5.26
C TRP A 117 -0.61 -9.36 -5.23
N VAL A 118 0.63 -9.79 -5.02
CA VAL A 118 1.79 -8.91 -4.78
C VAL A 118 2.87 -9.23 -5.80
N SER A 119 3.32 -8.24 -6.57
CA SER A 119 4.44 -8.40 -7.48
C SER A 119 5.77 -8.19 -6.76
N ALA A 120 6.64 -9.19 -6.77
CA ALA A 120 8.04 -9.11 -6.33
C ALA A 120 8.94 -9.17 -7.57
N ARG A 121 9.15 -8.01 -8.21
CA ARG A 121 9.74 -7.89 -9.54
C ARG A 121 11.09 -8.56 -9.66
N ASP A 122 12.02 -8.21 -8.79
CA ASP A 122 13.40 -8.68 -8.88
C ASP A 122 13.57 -10.09 -8.27
N SER A 123 12.51 -10.63 -7.65
CA SER A 123 12.40 -12.04 -7.30
C SER A 123 11.82 -12.89 -8.43
N GLY A 124 11.26 -12.28 -9.47
CA GLY A 124 10.69 -13.00 -10.61
C GLY A 124 9.41 -13.75 -10.26
N GLU A 125 8.58 -13.23 -9.36
CA GLU A 125 7.36 -13.91 -8.91
C GLU A 125 6.23 -12.98 -8.52
N VAL A 126 5.02 -13.49 -8.61
CA VAL A 126 3.81 -12.92 -8.00
C VAL A 126 3.38 -13.81 -6.85
N LEU A 127 3.21 -13.22 -5.68
CA LEU A 127 2.73 -13.92 -4.48
C LEU A 127 1.25 -13.65 -4.28
N VAL A 128 0.53 -14.68 -3.88
CA VAL A 128 -0.88 -14.57 -3.47
C VAL A 128 -0.96 -14.81 -1.98
N TYR A 129 -1.48 -13.84 -1.24
CA TYR A 129 -1.68 -13.94 0.21
C TYR A 129 -3.16 -14.08 0.55
N ASP A 130 -3.44 -14.87 1.59
CA ASP A 130 -4.66 -14.75 2.38
C ASP A 130 -4.59 -13.45 3.20
N THR A 131 -5.54 -12.56 3.04
CA THR A 131 -5.47 -11.23 3.68
C THR A 131 -5.82 -11.24 5.16
N GLN A 132 -6.56 -12.23 5.63
CA GLN A 132 -6.94 -12.36 7.02
C GLN A 132 -5.82 -13.02 7.84
N ARG A 133 -5.25 -14.11 7.31
CA ARG A 133 -4.14 -14.84 7.96
C ARG A 133 -2.79 -14.20 7.68
N ARG A 134 -2.70 -13.41 6.61
CA ARG A 134 -1.47 -12.79 6.10
C ARG A 134 -0.38 -13.82 5.73
N THR A 135 -0.82 -14.98 5.25
CA THR A 135 0.04 -16.09 4.84
C THR A 135 0.03 -16.27 3.33
N VAL A 136 1.15 -16.72 2.79
CA VAL A 136 1.27 -17.01 1.35
C VAL A 136 0.45 -18.27 1.01
N LEU A 137 -0.45 -18.12 0.05
CA LEU A 137 -1.24 -19.22 -0.54
C LEU A 137 -0.58 -19.81 -1.79
N ALA A 138 0.06 -18.95 -2.60
CA ALA A 138 0.71 -19.36 -3.84
C ALA A 138 1.88 -18.43 -4.18
N ARG A 139 2.86 -19.00 -4.90
CA ARG A 139 3.96 -18.30 -5.56
C ARG A 139 3.92 -18.65 -7.03
N LEU A 140 3.80 -17.65 -7.89
CA LEU A 140 3.63 -17.80 -9.34
C LEU A 140 4.87 -17.23 -10.03
N PRO A 141 5.67 -18.03 -10.72
CA PRO A 141 6.78 -17.51 -11.51
C PRO A 141 6.29 -16.51 -12.57
N ALA A 142 6.95 -15.36 -12.64
CA ALA A 142 6.62 -14.31 -13.59
C ALA A 142 7.89 -13.50 -13.91
N ASP A 143 8.16 -13.28 -15.19
CA ASP A 143 9.32 -12.48 -15.56
C ASP A 143 9.04 -11.00 -15.32
N SER A 144 9.83 -10.41 -14.40
CA SER A 144 9.81 -8.98 -14.08
C SER A 144 8.39 -8.39 -13.84
N PRO A 145 7.54 -9.03 -12.98
CA PRO A 145 6.18 -8.59 -12.78
C PRO A 145 6.14 -7.17 -12.20
N SER A 146 5.18 -6.36 -12.65
CA SER A 146 5.00 -5.00 -12.16
C SER A 146 3.55 -4.74 -11.75
N GLY A 147 2.74 -4.10 -12.59
CA GLY A 147 1.34 -3.80 -12.27
C GLY A 147 0.44 -5.02 -12.32
N ILE A 148 -0.44 -5.13 -11.34
CA ILE A 148 -1.49 -6.16 -11.27
C ILE A 148 -2.83 -5.43 -11.23
N PHE A 149 -3.77 -5.82 -12.11
CA PHE A 149 -5.09 -5.21 -12.19
C PHE A 149 -6.17 -6.27 -12.30
N MET A 150 -7.10 -6.28 -11.35
CA MET A 150 -8.25 -7.16 -11.36
C MET A 150 -9.39 -6.52 -12.15
N THR A 151 -9.64 -7.00 -13.36
CA THR A 151 -10.66 -6.44 -14.26
C THR A 151 -12.07 -6.40 -13.65
N ALA A 152 -12.42 -7.41 -12.84
CA ALA A 152 -13.71 -7.45 -12.14
C ALA A 152 -13.89 -6.30 -11.13
N ARG A 153 -12.79 -5.73 -10.61
CA ARG A 153 -12.83 -4.57 -9.71
C ARG A 153 -13.09 -3.28 -10.49
N SER A 154 -12.49 -3.14 -11.65
CA SER A 154 -12.67 -1.95 -12.50
C SER A 154 -14.10 -1.81 -13.03
N ALA A 155 -14.83 -2.93 -13.19
CA ALA A 155 -16.21 -2.93 -13.64
C ALA A 155 -17.23 -2.49 -12.58
N ARG A 156 -16.81 -2.36 -11.30
CA ARG A 156 -17.71 -1.98 -10.17
C ARG A 156 -17.51 -0.55 -9.69
N ILE A 157 -16.65 0.22 -10.32
CA ILE A 157 -16.51 1.64 -10.02
C ILE A 157 -17.65 2.37 -10.76
N GLY A 158 -18.73 2.60 -10.05
CA GLY A 158 -19.88 3.34 -10.59
C GLY A 158 -21.25 2.74 -10.31
N MET A 159 -21.35 1.82 -9.35
CA MET A 159 -22.66 1.41 -8.80
C MET A 159 -22.76 1.81 -7.34
#